data_76f5a07179dac2d0bf1e1dbd440fe341
#
_entry.id   76f5a07179dac2d0bf1e1dbd440fe341
#
_cell.length_a   1.000
_cell.length_b   1.000
_cell.length_c   1.000
_cell.angle_alpha   90.00
_cell.angle_beta   90.00
_cell.angle_gamma   90.00
#
_symmetry.space_group_name_H-M   'P 1'
#
loop_
_entity.id
_entity.type
_entity.pdbx_description
1 polymer ?
#
loop_
_entity_poly.entity_id
_entity_poly.type
_entity_poly.pdbx_seq_one_letter_code
_entity_poly.pdbx_strand_id
1 'polypeptide(L)'
;MSSKRASEGSADGTPAKLPKSENGDFSRSVRKKLTTTSRTGQACDRCKVRKIRCDARPGGCSPCIANNLECKTTDRITGRATSRGHTEHIESENMALKQHINDLRQQLIESGLDPRPAPIMPLGFVGSGGQPAYAWPQQMFDLSTILGADTHLDPSKSRARASALPDYRNSSLGDNYLGISGANEWLSPIKGTSVALFGMELDLVDFVTNDNDEAFSPTSYENFLSIAFKSSQERPPPPSFPSYRECKALCEWYFISVNCHAPIVHKPDVLDMVDRLNSDEVYQPDISETVQLHMIIAMMLFQSSVRNSRPTQWADHYRYAASFLPDLMAKRTLPNIQAIALICLHLRNFTKPGAAWFMSTLTLNLCAEMGLHRSVSAWGKSSPEFSEHEIEMRKRVFWSVLVIHTSISNKLGRPLAMRLEDFDVEFPKALDDNTGSEASCIDEWHKCSYRVACHNFKWVLLVIQVQTSIYSVRAPPHSYELTIQKLERDLDYFLKSIPIELSGGPETAQDDRACSLYLQFGAQELNLLVHHPAVCRTQNTDVNNKNLDVCLDASAKLLHIAQSMRALRALDTTWLNATVWLSAIFVTLFAYNQRKDHITSTDLNALKDTMEQWL
;
A
#
# COMPACT_ATOMS: atom_id res chain seq x y z
N MET A 1 -6.41 -67.73 6.21
CA MET A 1 -6.32 -68.53 4.98
C MET A 1 -5.86 -67.59 3.91
N SER A 2 -4.57 -67.57 3.65
CA SER A 2 -3.86 -68.26 2.58
C SER A 2 -4.07 -67.54 1.24
N SER A 3 -3.10 -67.10 0.46
CA SER A 3 -1.75 -67.53 0.19
C SER A 3 -1.09 -66.53 -0.79
N LYS A 4 0.03 -65.94 -0.58
CA LYS A 4 1.37 -66.14 -1.12
C LYS A 4 1.50 -66.51 -2.61
N ARG A 5 2.26 -65.71 -3.37
CA ARG A 5 3.61 -65.96 -3.96
C ARG A 5 3.99 -64.81 -4.90
N ALA A 6 5.03 -64.03 -4.82
CA ALA A 6 6.48 -64.22 -4.84
C ALA A 6 7.01 -64.87 -6.14
N SER A 7 7.84 -64.12 -6.85
CA SER A 7 9.24 -64.41 -7.26
C SER A 7 9.66 -63.44 -8.39
N GLU A 8 10.66 -62.58 -8.20
CA GLU A 8 12.05 -62.74 -8.57
C GLU A 8 12.37 -62.60 -10.08
N GLY A 9 13.31 -61.69 -10.36
CA GLY A 9 14.04 -61.63 -11.61
C GLY A 9 14.78 -60.31 -11.79
N SER A 10 16.02 -60.25 -11.32
CA SER A 10 17.01 -59.19 -11.54
C SER A 10 17.43 -59.12 -13.00
N ALA A 11 17.71 -57.89 -13.51
CA ALA A 11 18.81 -57.65 -14.45
C ALA A 11 19.26 -56.20 -14.47
N ASP A 12 20.49 -56.02 -14.23
CA ASP A 12 21.38 -54.90 -14.30
C ASP A 12 21.35 -54.18 -15.67
N GLY A 13 21.42 -52.84 -15.66
CA GLY A 13 21.52 -52.06 -16.89
C GLY A 13 21.79 -50.58 -16.63
N THR A 14 23.07 -50.28 -16.42
CA THR A 14 23.59 -48.90 -16.35
C THR A 14 23.27 -48.08 -17.61
N PRO A 15 22.74 -46.86 -17.51
CA PRO A 15 22.61 -46.00 -18.70
C PRO A 15 23.89 -45.24 -18.97
N ALA A 16 24.32 -45.32 -20.22
CA ALA A 16 25.49 -44.69 -20.80
C ALA A 16 25.42 -43.14 -20.73
N LYS A 17 26.57 -42.54 -20.44
CA LYS A 17 26.82 -41.11 -20.49
C LYS A 17 26.66 -40.58 -21.94
N LEU A 18 25.80 -39.60 -22.13
CA LEU A 18 25.68 -38.80 -23.35
C LEU A 18 26.77 -37.70 -23.38
N PRO A 19 27.33 -37.39 -24.56
CA PRO A 19 28.40 -36.41 -24.71
C PRO A 19 27.87 -34.96 -24.56
N LYS A 20 28.71 -34.09 -23.99
CA LYS A 20 28.53 -32.63 -23.94
C LYS A 20 28.60 -32.10 -25.35
N SER A 21 27.55 -31.45 -25.84
CA SER A 21 27.58 -30.60 -27.01
C SER A 21 27.28 -29.13 -26.62
N GLU A 22 27.96 -28.27 -27.35
CA GLU A 22 28.17 -26.83 -27.12
C GLU A 22 26.93 -25.95 -27.02
N ASN A 23 27.10 -24.83 -26.28
CA ASN A 23 26.13 -23.81 -25.91
C ASN A 23 25.54 -23.00 -27.12
N GLY A 24 24.78 -23.61 -27.98
CA GLY A 24 24.12 -22.88 -29.06
C GLY A 24 22.73 -23.38 -29.45
N ASP A 25 22.45 -24.63 -29.11
CA ASP A 25 21.29 -25.34 -29.68
C ASP A 25 20.14 -25.54 -28.68
N PHE A 26 20.40 -25.33 -27.41
CA PHE A 26 19.39 -25.55 -26.37
C PHE A 26 18.27 -24.51 -26.39
N SER A 27 18.63 -23.25 -26.62
CA SER A 27 17.65 -22.15 -26.70
C SER A 27 16.74 -22.25 -27.95
N ARG A 28 17.29 -22.72 -29.08
CA ARG A 28 16.52 -23.00 -30.29
C ARG A 28 15.60 -24.21 -30.16
N SER A 29 16.08 -25.26 -29.49
CA SER A 29 15.31 -26.47 -29.21
C SER A 29 14.16 -26.21 -28.22
N VAL A 30 14.39 -25.37 -27.19
CA VAL A 30 13.35 -24.95 -26.24
C VAL A 30 12.32 -24.04 -26.91
N ARG A 31 12.73 -23.08 -27.74
CA ARG A 31 11.79 -22.25 -28.53
C ARG A 31 10.94 -23.08 -29.48
N LYS A 32 11.54 -24.05 -30.18
CA LYS A 32 10.82 -24.93 -31.10
C LYS A 32 9.85 -25.89 -30.39
N LYS A 33 10.14 -26.31 -29.15
CA LYS A 33 9.22 -27.08 -28.30
C LYS A 33 8.11 -26.21 -27.70
N LEU A 34 8.36 -24.93 -27.40
CA LEU A 34 7.34 -24.01 -26.90
C LEU A 34 6.34 -23.57 -27.98
N THR A 35 6.75 -23.54 -29.27
CA THR A 35 5.84 -23.22 -30.38
C THR A 35 5.04 -24.43 -30.89
N THR A 36 5.45 -25.67 -30.56
CA THR A 36 4.74 -26.90 -30.98
C THR A 36 3.92 -27.57 -29.89
N THR A 37 4.05 -27.15 -28.64
CA THR A 37 3.20 -27.62 -27.52
C THR A 37 2.54 -26.40 -26.85
N SER A 38 1.47 -25.89 -27.43
CA SER A 38 0.53 -25.11 -26.65
C SER A 38 -0.02 -26.05 -25.57
N ARG A 39 0.44 -25.91 -24.33
CA ARG A 39 -0.16 -26.53 -23.17
C ARG A 39 -1.51 -25.83 -22.90
N THR A 40 -2.50 -26.11 -23.70
CA THR A 40 -3.89 -25.94 -23.28
C THR A 40 -4.17 -27.02 -22.23
N GLY A 41 -3.85 -26.67 -21.01
CA GLY A 41 -3.55 -27.61 -19.92
C GLY A 41 -4.73 -28.36 -19.31
N GLN A 42 -5.93 -28.45 -19.92
CA GLN A 42 -7.01 -29.22 -19.32
C GLN A 42 -7.58 -30.24 -20.30
N ALA A 43 -7.61 -31.49 -19.86
CA ALA A 43 -8.38 -32.53 -20.56
C ALA A 43 -9.88 -32.16 -20.52
N CYS A 44 -10.62 -32.41 -21.63
CA CYS A 44 -12.06 -32.19 -21.68
C CYS A 44 -12.79 -33.09 -20.66
N ASP A 45 -13.99 -32.71 -20.28
CA ASP A 45 -14.72 -33.37 -19.20
C ASP A 45 -14.95 -34.84 -19.45
N ARG A 46 -15.28 -35.20 -20.71
CA ARG A 46 -15.43 -36.59 -21.12
C ARG A 46 -14.14 -37.42 -20.97
N CYS A 47 -13.00 -36.86 -21.42
CA CYS A 47 -11.71 -37.55 -21.31
C CYS A 47 -11.29 -37.69 -19.86
N LYS A 48 -11.59 -36.70 -19.00
CA LYS A 48 -11.37 -36.79 -17.55
C LYS A 48 -12.19 -37.93 -16.92
N VAL A 49 -13.50 -38.00 -17.23
CA VAL A 49 -14.38 -39.04 -16.66
C VAL A 49 -13.96 -40.42 -17.12
N ARG A 50 -13.58 -40.57 -18.39
CA ARG A 50 -13.19 -41.88 -18.96
C ARG A 50 -11.69 -42.22 -18.72
N LYS A 51 -10.92 -41.33 -18.09
CA LYS A 51 -9.47 -41.48 -17.82
C LYS A 51 -8.66 -41.83 -19.07
N ILE A 52 -9.04 -41.26 -20.24
CA ILE A 52 -8.35 -41.44 -21.51
C ILE A 52 -7.49 -40.21 -21.84
N ARG A 53 -6.46 -40.42 -22.66
CA ARG A 53 -5.56 -39.31 -23.09
C ARG A 53 -6.33 -38.32 -23.96
N CYS A 54 -6.28 -37.03 -23.61
CA CYS A 54 -6.86 -35.92 -24.34
C CYS A 54 -5.73 -35.14 -25.04
N ASP A 55 -5.80 -34.98 -26.35
CA ASP A 55 -4.80 -34.30 -27.17
C ASP A 55 -5.03 -32.80 -27.30
N ALA A 56 -6.03 -32.28 -26.63
CA ALA A 56 -6.29 -30.85 -26.43
C ALA A 56 -6.30 -29.96 -27.69
N ARG A 57 -6.70 -30.50 -28.87
CA ARG A 57 -6.76 -29.75 -30.12
C ARG A 57 -7.83 -28.65 -30.09
N PRO A 58 -7.60 -27.49 -30.74
CA PRO A 58 -8.63 -26.48 -30.99
C PRO A 58 -9.80 -27.12 -31.77
N GLY A 59 -11.04 -26.78 -31.40
CA GLY A 59 -12.24 -27.34 -32.04
C GLY A 59 -12.67 -28.74 -31.57
N GLY A 60 -11.84 -29.42 -30.76
CA GLY A 60 -12.19 -30.72 -30.17
C GLY A 60 -11.02 -31.71 -30.16
N CYS A 61 -10.96 -32.55 -29.14
CA CYS A 61 -9.92 -33.58 -29.03
C CYS A 61 -10.25 -34.77 -29.93
N SER A 62 -9.22 -35.48 -30.45
CA SER A 62 -9.40 -36.64 -31.34
C SER A 62 -10.35 -37.69 -30.79
N PRO A 63 -10.34 -38.06 -29.48
CA PRO A 63 -11.31 -39.01 -28.93
C PRO A 63 -12.77 -38.52 -28.96
N CYS A 64 -13.04 -37.22 -28.87
CA CYS A 64 -14.38 -36.67 -28.97
C CYS A 64 -14.85 -36.61 -30.43
N ILE A 65 -14.00 -36.15 -31.33
CA ILE A 65 -14.27 -36.05 -32.77
C ILE A 65 -14.55 -37.45 -33.36
N ALA A 66 -13.69 -38.44 -33.05
CA ALA A 66 -13.88 -39.82 -33.54
C ALA A 66 -15.20 -40.49 -33.10
N ASN A 67 -15.83 -39.98 -32.04
CA ASN A 67 -17.11 -40.48 -31.57
C ASN A 67 -18.27 -39.50 -31.87
N ASN A 68 -18.05 -38.49 -32.69
CA ASN A 68 -19.03 -37.47 -33.07
C ASN A 68 -19.71 -36.78 -31.87
N LEU A 69 -18.94 -36.48 -30.83
CA LEU A 69 -19.41 -35.90 -29.59
C LEU A 69 -18.78 -34.53 -29.33
N GLU A 70 -19.56 -33.61 -28.80
CA GLU A 70 -19.13 -32.28 -28.45
C GLU A 70 -18.04 -32.30 -27.35
N CYS A 71 -16.94 -31.61 -27.60
CA CYS A 71 -15.83 -31.55 -26.67
C CYS A 71 -15.97 -30.31 -25.75
N LYS A 72 -16.43 -30.53 -24.52
CA LYS A 72 -16.64 -29.46 -23.52
C LYS A 72 -15.57 -29.47 -22.42
N THR A 73 -15.26 -28.27 -21.91
CA THR A 73 -14.46 -28.07 -20.72
C THR A 73 -15.25 -27.22 -19.73
N THR A 74 -15.40 -27.72 -18.51
CA THR A 74 -16.06 -26.97 -17.43
C THR A 74 -15.01 -26.21 -16.61
N ASP A 75 -15.21 -24.93 -16.50
CA ASP A 75 -14.43 -24.07 -15.65
C ASP A 75 -14.70 -24.42 -14.18
N ARG A 76 -13.63 -24.59 -13.39
CA ARG A 76 -13.73 -24.99 -11.97
C ARG A 76 -14.25 -23.87 -11.06
N ILE A 77 -14.08 -22.61 -11.47
CA ILE A 77 -14.45 -21.44 -10.67
C ILE A 77 -15.90 -21.04 -10.94
N THR A 78 -16.26 -20.95 -12.22
CA THR A 78 -17.61 -20.48 -12.63
C THR A 78 -18.62 -21.61 -12.82
N GLY A 79 -18.20 -22.88 -12.89
CA GLY A 79 -19.05 -24.04 -13.16
C GLY A 79 -19.63 -24.08 -14.57
N ARG A 80 -19.27 -23.17 -15.47
CA ARG A 80 -19.78 -23.11 -16.84
C ARG A 80 -19.05 -24.08 -17.75
N ALA A 81 -19.78 -24.85 -18.49
CA ALA A 81 -19.25 -25.73 -19.52
C ALA A 81 -19.24 -24.99 -20.88
N THR A 82 -18.06 -24.85 -21.48
CA THR A 82 -17.85 -24.19 -22.78
C THR A 82 -17.31 -25.22 -23.78
N SER A 83 -17.73 -25.10 -25.05
CA SER A 83 -17.18 -25.91 -26.13
C SER A 83 -15.71 -25.53 -26.36
N ARG A 84 -14.88 -26.54 -26.59
CA ARG A 84 -13.45 -26.31 -26.80
C ARG A 84 -13.20 -25.52 -28.08
N GLY A 85 -12.39 -24.50 -28.04
CA GLY A 85 -12.16 -23.58 -29.15
C GLY A 85 -13.14 -22.40 -29.22
N HIS A 86 -14.09 -22.32 -28.29
CA HIS A 86 -15.06 -21.22 -28.26
C HIS A 86 -14.38 -19.84 -28.00
N THR A 87 -13.41 -19.80 -27.10
CA THR A 87 -12.68 -18.57 -26.79
C THR A 87 -11.84 -18.11 -27.99
N GLU A 88 -11.10 -19.03 -28.60
CA GLU A 88 -10.30 -18.76 -29.79
C GLU A 88 -11.17 -18.35 -30.98
N HIS A 89 -12.37 -18.92 -31.11
CA HIS A 89 -13.34 -18.52 -32.15
C HIS A 89 -13.82 -17.09 -31.91
N ILE A 90 -14.24 -16.75 -30.69
CA ILE A 90 -14.67 -15.40 -30.34
C ILE A 90 -13.54 -14.38 -30.51
N GLU A 91 -12.31 -14.70 -30.12
CA GLU A 91 -11.15 -13.83 -30.34
C GLU A 91 -10.86 -13.59 -31.82
N SER A 92 -10.96 -14.64 -32.64
CA SER A 92 -10.79 -14.54 -34.11
C SER A 92 -11.91 -13.70 -34.74
N GLU A 93 -13.16 -13.93 -34.34
CA GLU A 93 -14.30 -13.15 -34.81
C GLU A 93 -14.20 -11.67 -34.37
N ASN A 94 -13.78 -11.42 -33.14
CA ASN A 94 -13.56 -10.07 -32.64
C ASN A 94 -12.43 -9.35 -33.40
N MET A 95 -11.38 -10.06 -33.79
CA MET A 95 -10.30 -9.52 -34.60
C MET A 95 -10.78 -9.19 -36.01
N ALA A 96 -11.55 -10.07 -36.65
CA ALA A 96 -12.14 -9.84 -37.97
C ALA A 96 -13.12 -8.66 -37.96
N LEU A 97 -13.97 -8.55 -36.94
CA LEU A 97 -14.89 -7.42 -36.77
C LEU A 97 -14.15 -6.10 -36.58
N LYS A 98 -13.08 -6.07 -35.78
CA LYS A 98 -12.24 -4.88 -35.62
C LYS A 98 -11.59 -4.46 -36.92
N GLN A 99 -11.13 -5.40 -37.70
CA GLN A 99 -10.53 -5.11 -39.02
C GLN A 99 -11.57 -4.55 -39.99
N HIS A 100 -12.75 -5.15 -40.04
CA HIS A 100 -13.85 -4.65 -40.87
C HIS A 100 -14.34 -3.26 -40.45
N ILE A 101 -14.39 -2.97 -39.14
CA ILE A 101 -14.71 -1.61 -38.64
C ILE A 101 -13.64 -0.61 -39.08
N ASN A 102 -12.37 -0.97 -39.08
CA ASN A 102 -11.29 -0.07 -39.55
C ASN A 102 -11.40 0.16 -41.07
N ASP A 103 -11.69 -0.87 -41.85
CA ASP A 103 -11.88 -0.77 -43.30
C ASP A 103 -13.09 0.14 -43.63
N LEU A 104 -14.20 -0.02 -42.91
CA LEU A 104 -15.37 0.86 -43.09
C LEU A 104 -15.09 2.31 -42.69
N ARG A 105 -14.29 2.54 -41.65
CA ARG A 105 -13.86 3.89 -41.26
C ARG A 105 -12.99 4.54 -42.34
N GLN A 106 -12.10 3.77 -42.95
CA GLN A 106 -11.26 4.25 -44.00
C GLN A 106 -12.06 4.60 -45.27
N GLN A 107 -13.05 3.79 -45.61
CA GLN A 107 -13.98 4.08 -46.70
C GLN A 107 -14.80 5.35 -46.49
N LEU A 108 -15.23 5.61 -45.24
CA LEU A 108 -15.92 6.86 -44.88
C LEU A 108 -15.00 8.08 -45.05
N ILE A 109 -13.77 7.99 -44.59
CA ILE A 109 -12.77 9.05 -44.76
C ILE A 109 -12.47 9.33 -46.22
N GLU A 110 -12.28 8.28 -47.04
CA GLU A 110 -12.08 8.37 -48.48
C GLU A 110 -13.30 8.97 -49.22
N SER A 111 -14.49 8.80 -48.66
CA SER A 111 -15.75 9.40 -49.13
C SER A 111 -16.01 10.82 -48.63
N GLY A 112 -15.07 11.42 -47.86
CA GLY A 112 -15.18 12.76 -47.29
C GLY A 112 -16.15 12.88 -46.12
N LEU A 113 -16.53 11.76 -45.51
CA LEU A 113 -17.41 11.70 -44.33
C LEU A 113 -16.59 11.40 -43.07
N ASP A 114 -16.80 12.19 -42.02
CA ASP A 114 -16.09 11.99 -40.77
C ASP A 114 -16.74 10.81 -39.96
N PRO A 115 -16.01 9.72 -39.69
CA PRO A 115 -16.56 8.56 -39.02
C PRO A 115 -16.88 8.92 -37.55
N ARG A 116 -18.12 8.75 -37.12
CA ARG A 116 -18.53 8.96 -35.73
C ARG A 116 -17.70 8.07 -34.79
N PRO A 117 -17.23 8.60 -33.65
CA PRO A 117 -16.55 7.76 -32.65
C PRO A 117 -17.47 6.62 -32.19
N ALA A 118 -16.91 5.42 -32.06
CA ALA A 118 -17.67 4.29 -31.56
C ALA A 118 -18.17 4.58 -30.14
N PRO A 119 -19.45 4.30 -29.82
CA PRO A 119 -19.95 4.44 -28.46
C PRO A 119 -19.13 3.57 -27.52
N ILE A 120 -18.60 4.19 -26.45
CA ILE A 120 -17.94 3.45 -25.36
C ILE A 120 -19.03 2.66 -24.64
N MET A 121 -19.08 1.36 -24.90
CA MET A 121 -19.95 0.47 -24.12
C MET A 121 -19.34 0.33 -22.74
N PRO A 122 -20.01 0.74 -21.65
CA PRO A 122 -19.57 0.40 -20.32
C PRO A 122 -19.59 -1.12 -20.16
N LEU A 123 -18.54 -1.68 -19.58
CA LEU A 123 -18.48 -3.09 -19.17
C LEU A 123 -19.58 -3.34 -18.13
N GLY A 124 -20.80 -3.60 -18.60
CA GLY A 124 -21.90 -3.97 -17.75
C GLY A 124 -21.77 -5.43 -17.32
N PHE A 125 -21.85 -5.68 -16.03
CA PHE A 125 -22.11 -6.99 -15.47
C PHE A 125 -23.40 -7.54 -16.10
N VAL A 126 -23.32 -8.58 -16.91
CA VAL A 126 -24.47 -9.32 -17.38
C VAL A 126 -24.93 -10.24 -16.25
N GLY A 127 -25.77 -9.71 -15.38
CA GLY A 127 -26.61 -10.51 -14.50
C GLY A 127 -27.73 -11.16 -15.32
N SER A 128 -27.91 -12.45 -15.13
CA SER A 128 -28.98 -13.23 -15.74
C SER A 128 -30.37 -12.72 -15.36
N GLY A 129 -31.17 -12.35 -16.38
CA GLY A 129 -32.63 -12.37 -16.36
C GLY A 129 -33.34 -11.40 -15.41
N GLY A 130 -33.72 -10.23 -15.93
CA GLY A 130 -34.62 -9.29 -15.28
C GLY A 130 -34.73 -8.00 -16.10
N GLN A 131 -35.92 -7.50 -16.29
CA GLN A 131 -36.24 -6.31 -17.07
C GLN A 131 -35.38 -5.09 -16.67
N PRO A 132 -35.08 -4.13 -17.60
CA PRO A 132 -34.31 -2.93 -17.30
C PRO A 132 -35.15 -2.00 -16.42
N ALA A 133 -34.83 -1.98 -15.14
CA ALA A 133 -35.33 -0.98 -14.23
C ALA A 133 -34.45 0.28 -14.35
N TYR A 134 -35.07 1.40 -14.72
CA TYR A 134 -34.59 2.76 -14.69
C TYR A 134 -33.43 3.13 -15.64
N ALA A 135 -33.81 3.58 -16.85
CA ALA A 135 -32.96 4.45 -17.64
C ALA A 135 -32.82 5.79 -16.90
N TRP A 136 -31.61 6.08 -16.41
CA TRP A 136 -31.27 7.43 -15.98
C TRP A 136 -31.33 8.36 -17.20
N PRO A 137 -31.87 9.58 -17.07
CA PRO A 137 -31.93 10.53 -18.18
C PRO A 137 -30.52 10.82 -18.69
N GLN A 138 -30.26 10.50 -19.96
CA GLN A 138 -28.95 10.72 -20.63
C GLN A 138 -28.57 12.19 -20.84
N GLN A 139 -29.28 13.15 -20.23
CA GLN A 139 -29.11 14.57 -20.50
C GLN A 139 -28.37 15.36 -19.42
N MET A 140 -27.81 14.78 -18.38
CA MET A 140 -27.31 15.59 -17.26
C MET A 140 -25.79 15.65 -17.03
N PHE A 141 -24.95 15.01 -17.81
CA PHE A 141 -23.50 15.23 -17.66
C PHE A 141 -22.80 15.14 -19.01
N ASP A 142 -22.66 16.28 -19.65
CA ASP A 142 -21.65 16.43 -20.70
C ASP A 142 -20.27 16.46 -20.03
N LEU A 143 -19.65 15.28 -19.94
CA LEU A 143 -18.29 15.10 -19.40
C LEU A 143 -17.25 15.90 -20.18
N SER A 144 -17.54 16.34 -21.40
CA SER A 144 -16.62 17.17 -22.20
C SER A 144 -16.46 18.58 -21.63
N THR A 145 -17.51 19.10 -20.96
CA THR A 145 -17.48 20.42 -20.30
C THR A 145 -16.72 20.39 -18.97
N ILE A 146 -16.68 19.23 -18.28
CA ILE A 146 -15.94 19.05 -17.03
C ILE A 146 -14.48 18.66 -17.30
N LEU A 147 -14.20 18.02 -18.45
CA LEU A 147 -12.89 17.45 -18.77
C LEU A 147 -11.98 18.35 -19.60
N GLY A 148 -12.41 19.58 -19.91
CA GLY A 148 -11.64 20.49 -20.78
C GLY A 148 -11.39 19.89 -22.16
N ALA A 149 -11.67 20.64 -23.21
CA ALA A 149 -11.76 20.20 -24.61
C ALA A 149 -10.45 19.73 -25.28
N ASP A 150 -9.46 19.24 -24.56
CA ASP A 150 -8.15 18.80 -25.10
C ASP A 150 -7.86 17.32 -24.88
N THR A 151 -8.73 16.43 -25.37
CA THR A 151 -8.47 14.98 -25.35
C THR A 151 -8.12 14.41 -26.73
N HIS A 152 -7.37 15.13 -27.55
CA HIS A 152 -6.63 14.50 -28.64
C HIS A 152 -5.36 13.84 -28.03
N LEU A 153 -5.53 12.61 -27.57
CA LEU A 153 -4.44 11.74 -27.11
C LEU A 153 -3.60 11.36 -28.34
N ASP A 154 -2.51 12.08 -28.56
CA ASP A 154 -1.46 11.73 -29.49
C ASP A 154 -0.91 10.33 -29.10
N PRO A 155 -0.97 9.31 -30.00
CA PRO A 155 -0.47 7.96 -29.70
C PRO A 155 1.02 7.91 -29.37
N SER A 156 1.81 8.90 -29.79
CA SER A 156 3.23 9.01 -29.42
C SER A 156 3.44 9.39 -27.96
N LYS A 157 2.46 10.11 -27.37
CA LYS A 157 2.46 10.47 -25.94
C LYS A 157 1.96 9.34 -25.03
N SER A 158 1.31 8.30 -25.57
CA SER A 158 0.85 7.15 -24.81
C SER A 158 2.02 6.24 -24.37
N ARG A 159 3.15 6.25 -25.08
CA ARG A 159 4.35 5.47 -24.70
C ARG A 159 5.05 6.00 -23.45
N ALA A 160 5.03 7.31 -23.20
CA ALA A 160 5.55 7.89 -21.97
C ALA A 160 4.64 7.61 -20.75
N ARG A 161 3.34 7.33 -20.98
CA ARG A 161 2.40 6.89 -19.93
C ARG A 161 2.49 5.39 -19.63
N ALA A 162 3.04 4.59 -20.53
CA ALA A 162 3.14 3.13 -20.34
C ALA A 162 4.07 2.72 -19.19
N SER A 163 4.97 3.61 -18.74
CA SER A 163 5.86 3.38 -17.60
C SER A 163 5.22 3.64 -16.23
N ALA A 164 4.01 4.19 -16.18
CA ALA A 164 3.30 4.54 -14.94
C ALA A 164 1.95 3.79 -14.85
N LEU A 165 1.96 2.50 -15.14
CA LEU A 165 0.76 1.66 -15.01
C LEU A 165 0.68 1.10 -13.58
N PRO A 166 -0.52 1.10 -12.98
CA PRO A 166 -0.71 0.47 -11.69
C PRO A 166 -0.47 -1.04 -11.80
N ASP A 167 0.06 -1.61 -10.75
CA ASP A 167 0.20 -3.06 -10.61
C ASP A 167 -1.12 -3.68 -10.12
N TYR A 168 -1.53 -4.79 -10.75
CA TYR A 168 -2.77 -5.47 -10.43
C TYR A 168 -2.51 -6.95 -10.16
N ARG A 169 -2.73 -7.38 -8.93
CA ARG A 169 -2.53 -8.76 -8.48
C ARG A 169 -3.86 -9.47 -8.29
N ASN A 170 -4.02 -10.56 -9.00
CA ASN A 170 -5.19 -11.40 -8.82
C ASN A 170 -4.99 -12.29 -7.58
N SER A 171 -5.99 -12.33 -6.73
CA SER A 171 -6.12 -13.25 -5.58
C SER A 171 -5.29 -12.94 -4.32
N SER A 172 -4.73 -11.75 -4.18
CA SER A 172 -4.11 -11.35 -2.91
C SER A 172 -5.06 -10.47 -2.09
N LEU A 173 -5.32 -10.83 -0.84
CA LEU A 173 -6.18 -10.03 0.04
C LEU A 173 -5.40 -8.82 0.56
N GLY A 174 -5.86 -7.62 0.22
CA GLY A 174 -5.34 -6.36 0.75
C GLY A 174 -4.31 -5.64 -0.11
N ASP A 175 -3.70 -6.28 -1.09
CA ASP A 175 -2.70 -5.70 -1.99
C ASP A 175 -2.98 -5.93 -3.49
N ASN A 176 -4.21 -6.23 -3.84
CA ASN A 176 -4.64 -6.45 -5.24
C ASN A 176 -4.35 -5.29 -6.18
N TYR A 177 -4.38 -4.06 -5.68
CA TYR A 177 -4.13 -2.86 -6.44
C TYR A 177 -3.07 -2.02 -5.75
N LEU A 178 -1.97 -1.79 -6.45
CA LEU A 178 -0.92 -0.83 -6.09
C LEU A 178 -0.88 0.25 -7.16
N GLY A 179 -1.10 1.49 -6.76
CA GLY A 179 -1.16 2.61 -7.67
C GLY A 179 0.20 3.22 -7.95
N ILE A 180 0.21 4.24 -8.79
CA ILE A 180 1.42 4.85 -9.39
C ILE A 180 2.33 5.60 -8.40
N SER A 181 1.92 5.88 -7.19
CA SER A 181 2.81 6.37 -6.12
C SER A 181 3.34 5.25 -5.23
N GLY A 182 2.87 4.02 -5.44
CA GLY A 182 3.32 2.86 -4.70
C GLY A 182 4.75 2.46 -5.03
N ALA A 183 5.37 1.75 -4.11
CA ALA A 183 6.78 1.39 -4.20
C ALA A 183 7.16 0.60 -5.47
N ASN A 184 6.26 -0.22 -6.01
CA ASN A 184 6.51 -0.96 -7.25
C ASN A 184 6.67 -0.06 -8.47
N GLU A 185 5.99 1.09 -8.50
CA GLU A 185 6.15 2.06 -9.59
C GLU A 185 7.52 2.73 -9.57
N TRP A 186 8.12 2.90 -8.40
CA TRP A 186 9.48 3.40 -8.28
C TRP A 186 10.51 2.44 -8.87
N LEU A 187 10.15 1.16 -8.95
CA LEU A 187 10.94 0.13 -9.62
C LEU A 187 10.65 0.05 -11.13
N SER A 188 9.58 0.67 -11.63
CA SER A 188 9.17 0.55 -13.02
C SER A 188 10.27 0.90 -14.02
N PRO A 189 11.08 1.99 -13.85
CA PRO A 189 12.25 2.24 -14.70
C PRO A 189 13.37 1.24 -14.48
N ILE A 190 13.40 0.57 -13.33
CA ILE A 190 14.44 -0.36 -12.90
C ILE A 190 14.12 -1.77 -13.35
N LYS A 191 12.85 -2.13 -13.57
CA LYS A 191 12.46 -3.47 -14.02
C LYS A 191 13.22 -3.94 -15.24
N GLY A 192 13.29 -3.12 -16.30
CA GLY A 192 14.11 -3.41 -17.47
C GLY A 192 15.62 -3.49 -17.17
N THR A 193 16.09 -2.68 -16.22
CA THR A 193 17.49 -2.68 -15.77
C THR A 193 17.77 -3.92 -14.93
N SER A 194 16.87 -4.33 -14.04
CA SER A 194 17.02 -5.53 -13.22
C SER A 194 17.06 -6.79 -14.08
N VAL A 195 16.23 -6.89 -15.12
CA VAL A 195 16.29 -7.98 -16.09
C VAL A 195 17.63 -7.98 -16.85
N ALA A 196 18.13 -6.79 -17.22
CA ALA A 196 19.41 -6.67 -17.92
C ALA A 196 20.62 -7.00 -17.03
N LEU A 197 20.56 -6.64 -15.74
CA LEU A 197 21.66 -6.83 -14.80
C LEU A 197 21.63 -8.21 -14.11
N PHE A 198 20.45 -8.68 -13.73
CA PHE A 198 20.27 -9.88 -12.89
C PHE A 198 19.61 -11.03 -13.63
N GLY A 199 19.13 -10.81 -14.86
CA GLY A 199 18.40 -11.80 -15.65
C GLY A 199 17.00 -12.12 -15.11
N MET A 200 16.52 -11.38 -14.13
CA MET A 200 15.20 -11.53 -13.52
C MET A 200 14.55 -10.16 -13.22
N GLU A 201 13.25 -10.12 -13.28
CA GLU A 201 12.47 -8.97 -12.84
C GLU A 201 12.38 -8.97 -11.30
N LEU A 202 12.77 -7.87 -10.67
CA LEU A 202 12.63 -7.70 -9.24
C LEU A 202 11.25 -7.14 -8.93
N ASP A 203 10.51 -7.83 -8.08
CA ASP A 203 9.25 -7.37 -7.50
C ASP A 203 9.42 -7.24 -5.99
N LEU A 204 9.00 -6.10 -5.41
CA LEU A 204 9.07 -5.91 -3.95
C LEU A 204 8.25 -6.96 -3.18
N VAL A 205 7.27 -7.56 -3.83
CA VAL A 205 6.44 -8.60 -3.21
C VAL A 205 7.17 -9.92 -3.08
N ASP A 206 8.19 -10.18 -3.91
CA ASP A 206 9.04 -11.35 -3.75
C ASP A 206 9.79 -11.33 -2.40
N PHE A 207 9.89 -10.16 -1.77
CA PHE A 207 10.45 -9.97 -0.43
C PHE A 207 9.41 -10.07 0.71
N VAL A 208 8.13 -10.24 0.38
CA VAL A 208 7.05 -10.47 1.34
C VAL A 208 6.78 -11.98 1.42
N THR A 209 6.62 -12.49 2.63
CA THR A 209 6.36 -13.93 2.89
C THR A 209 5.14 -14.45 2.10
N ASN A 210 5.22 -15.70 1.65
CA ASN A 210 4.18 -16.38 0.87
C ASN A 210 2.83 -16.45 1.63
N ASP A 211 1.73 -16.25 0.92
CA ASP A 211 0.34 -16.25 1.45
C ASP A 211 -0.04 -17.53 2.23
N ASN A 212 0.62 -18.65 2.00
CA ASN A 212 0.28 -19.92 2.62
C ASN A 212 0.63 -20.00 4.12
N ASP A 213 1.60 -19.22 4.59
CA ASP A 213 1.99 -19.16 6.00
C ASP A 213 1.28 -18.05 6.78
N GLU A 214 0.59 -17.14 6.07
CA GLU A 214 -0.03 -15.95 6.66
C GLU A 214 -1.42 -16.18 7.24
N ALA A 215 -2.20 -17.13 6.75
CA ALA A 215 -3.61 -17.33 7.17
C ALA A 215 -3.76 -17.52 8.70
N PHE A 216 -2.75 -18.08 9.35
CA PHE A 216 -2.73 -18.30 10.81
C PHE A 216 -1.91 -17.25 11.56
N SER A 217 -1.23 -16.35 10.87
CA SER A 217 -0.44 -15.29 11.52
C SER A 217 -1.36 -14.29 12.23
N PRO A 218 -1.04 -13.89 13.49
CA PRO A 218 -1.78 -12.81 14.15
C PRO A 218 -1.75 -11.49 13.39
N THR A 219 -0.79 -11.30 12.49
CA THR A 219 -0.60 -10.08 11.68
C THR A 219 -1.20 -10.19 10.27
N SER A 220 -1.97 -11.25 9.97
CA SER A 220 -2.61 -11.37 8.66
C SER A 220 -3.91 -10.56 8.56
N TYR A 221 -4.22 -10.12 7.35
CA TYR A 221 -5.47 -9.39 7.07
C TYR A 221 -6.70 -10.30 7.28
N GLU A 222 -6.63 -11.56 6.86
CA GLU A 222 -7.70 -12.54 7.04
C GLU A 222 -7.99 -12.77 8.53
N ASN A 223 -6.94 -12.94 9.34
CA ASN A 223 -7.06 -13.06 10.78
C ASN A 223 -7.73 -11.81 11.38
N PHE A 224 -7.28 -10.60 10.98
CA PHE A 224 -7.93 -9.36 11.40
C PHE A 224 -9.43 -9.37 11.09
N LEU A 225 -9.85 -9.67 9.86
CA LEU A 225 -11.27 -9.71 9.49
C LEU A 225 -12.03 -10.76 10.31
N SER A 226 -11.44 -11.92 10.54
CA SER A 226 -12.06 -13.00 11.31
C SER A 226 -12.29 -12.59 12.78
N ILE A 227 -11.40 -11.77 13.35
CA ILE A 227 -11.52 -11.30 14.74
C ILE A 227 -12.48 -10.12 14.80
N ALA A 228 -12.28 -9.13 13.95
CA ALA A 228 -12.97 -7.85 13.99
C ALA A 228 -14.48 -7.94 13.68
N PHE A 229 -14.90 -8.93 12.89
CA PHE A 229 -16.29 -9.08 12.44
C PHE A 229 -16.96 -10.38 12.92
N LYS A 230 -16.36 -11.09 13.88
CA LYS A 230 -17.04 -12.20 14.56
C LYS A 230 -18.20 -11.72 15.42
N SER A 231 -19.12 -12.65 15.70
CA SER A 231 -20.19 -12.42 16.65
C SER A 231 -19.62 -12.11 18.04
N SER A 232 -20.22 -11.16 18.76
CA SER A 232 -19.84 -10.82 20.13
C SER A 232 -19.89 -11.98 21.12
N GLN A 233 -20.64 -13.05 20.78
CA GLN A 233 -20.71 -14.27 21.60
C GLN A 233 -19.45 -15.15 21.52
N GLU A 234 -18.59 -14.93 20.51
CA GLU A 234 -17.34 -15.66 20.30
C GLU A 234 -16.10 -14.83 20.68
N ARG A 235 -16.28 -13.80 21.51
CA ARG A 235 -15.18 -12.95 21.94
C ARG A 235 -14.12 -13.73 22.70
N PRO A 236 -12.82 -13.56 22.41
CA PRO A 236 -11.75 -14.19 23.18
C PRO A 236 -11.80 -13.76 24.65
N PRO A 237 -11.34 -14.60 25.59
CA PRO A 237 -11.27 -14.20 26.99
C PRO A 237 -10.31 -13.01 27.16
N PRO A 238 -10.58 -12.13 28.15
CA PRO A 238 -9.69 -11.00 28.41
C PRO A 238 -8.31 -11.50 28.87
N PRO A 239 -7.23 -11.06 28.23
CA PRO A 239 -5.89 -11.36 28.71
C PRO A 239 -5.62 -10.61 30.01
N SER A 240 -4.80 -11.18 30.89
CA SER A 240 -4.39 -10.53 32.12
C SER A 240 -3.49 -9.33 31.82
N PHE A 241 -3.74 -8.22 32.49
CA PHE A 241 -2.83 -7.08 32.43
C PHE A 241 -1.48 -7.43 33.07
N PRO A 242 -0.38 -6.84 32.57
CA PRO A 242 0.90 -6.83 33.26
C PRO A 242 0.75 -6.22 34.68
N SER A 243 1.77 -6.35 35.51
CA SER A 243 1.76 -5.69 36.81
C SER A 243 1.54 -4.17 36.66
N TYR A 244 0.97 -3.53 37.68
CA TYR A 244 0.73 -2.08 37.68
C TYR A 244 1.98 -1.27 37.25
N ARG A 245 3.14 -1.64 37.81
CA ARG A 245 4.40 -0.97 37.47
C ARG A 245 4.77 -1.14 36.00
N GLU A 246 4.56 -2.34 35.44
CA GLU A 246 4.83 -2.63 34.03
C GLU A 246 3.81 -1.94 33.12
N CYS A 247 2.51 -1.96 33.46
CA CYS A 247 1.49 -1.22 32.71
C CYS A 247 1.84 0.26 32.61
N LYS A 248 2.20 0.88 33.73
CA LYS A 248 2.56 2.29 33.77
C LYS A 248 3.80 2.57 32.93
N ALA A 249 4.83 1.73 33.00
CA ALA A 249 6.04 1.85 32.20
C ALA A 249 5.75 1.68 30.68
N LEU A 250 4.87 0.75 30.30
CA LEU A 250 4.46 0.58 28.90
C LEU A 250 3.67 1.79 28.39
N CYS A 251 2.77 2.35 29.20
CA CYS A 251 2.05 3.58 28.84
C CYS A 251 3.00 4.77 28.67
N GLU A 252 3.94 4.98 29.61
CA GLU A 252 4.95 6.04 29.47
C GLU A 252 5.78 5.87 28.19
N TRP A 253 6.18 4.64 27.90
CA TRP A 253 6.91 4.35 26.65
C TRP A 253 6.07 4.64 25.41
N TYR A 254 4.76 4.32 25.41
CA TYR A 254 3.84 4.65 24.33
C TYR A 254 3.79 6.17 24.07
N PHE A 255 3.71 6.98 25.12
CA PHE A 255 3.65 8.43 24.96
C PHE A 255 4.92 9.02 24.37
N ILE A 256 6.07 8.47 24.71
CA ILE A 256 7.38 8.93 24.18
C ILE A 256 7.62 8.44 22.74
N SER A 257 7.20 7.21 22.42
CA SER A 257 7.60 6.57 21.15
C SER A 257 6.53 6.57 20.05
N VAL A 258 5.26 6.69 20.40
CA VAL A 258 4.13 6.56 19.46
C VAL A 258 3.24 7.80 19.48
N ASN A 259 2.73 8.17 20.64
CA ASN A 259 1.78 9.28 20.77
C ASN A 259 2.42 10.64 20.39
N CYS A 260 3.73 10.78 20.56
CA CYS A 260 4.45 11.98 20.12
C CYS A 260 4.37 12.22 18.59
N HIS A 261 4.13 11.16 17.79
CA HIS A 261 3.95 11.22 16.34
C HIS A 261 2.50 11.32 15.90
N ALA A 262 1.57 10.74 16.69
CA ALA A 262 0.13 10.71 16.44
C ALA A 262 -0.62 10.78 17.78
N PRO A 263 -0.93 11.99 18.28
CA PRO A 263 -1.49 12.21 19.62
C PRO A 263 -2.99 11.86 19.67
N ILE A 264 -3.29 10.55 19.55
CA ILE A 264 -4.66 10.03 19.51
C ILE A 264 -5.31 10.07 20.88
N VAL A 265 -4.56 9.81 21.95
CA VAL A 265 -5.05 9.76 23.33
C VAL A 265 -4.32 10.78 24.21
N HIS A 266 -4.98 11.21 25.28
CA HIS A 266 -4.43 12.15 26.25
C HIS A 266 -3.71 11.40 27.37
N LYS A 267 -2.47 11.82 27.68
CA LYS A 267 -1.61 11.10 28.64
C LYS A 267 -2.20 11.01 30.04
N PRO A 268 -2.69 12.11 30.65
CA PRO A 268 -3.29 12.05 31.98
C PRO A 268 -4.48 11.09 32.06
N ASP A 269 -5.36 11.07 31.05
CA ASP A 269 -6.54 10.21 31.04
C ASP A 269 -6.17 8.72 31.03
N VAL A 270 -5.17 8.35 30.21
CA VAL A 270 -4.68 6.96 30.14
C VAL A 270 -4.00 6.54 31.44
N LEU A 271 -3.21 7.41 32.04
CA LEU A 271 -2.56 7.10 33.33
C LEU A 271 -3.57 7.00 34.47
N ASP A 272 -4.60 7.85 34.48
CA ASP A 272 -5.73 7.75 35.44
C ASP A 272 -6.46 6.41 35.30
N MET A 273 -6.74 5.94 34.08
CA MET A 273 -7.32 4.61 33.87
C MET A 273 -6.45 3.50 34.47
N VAL A 274 -5.12 3.55 34.32
CA VAL A 274 -4.20 2.57 34.91
C VAL A 274 -4.18 2.66 36.42
N ASP A 275 -4.20 3.87 36.98
CA ASP A 275 -4.19 4.11 38.41
C ASP A 275 -5.52 3.63 39.05
N ARG A 276 -6.66 3.86 38.40
CA ARG A 276 -7.98 3.39 38.82
C ARG A 276 -8.12 1.87 38.78
N LEU A 277 -7.60 1.22 37.72
CA LEU A 277 -7.58 -0.24 37.62
C LEU A 277 -6.79 -0.90 38.77
N ASN A 278 -5.79 -0.21 39.32
CA ASN A 278 -5.01 -0.74 40.45
C ASN A 278 -5.59 -0.42 41.80
N SER A 279 -6.28 0.71 41.99
CA SER A 279 -6.70 1.23 43.30
C SER A 279 -8.19 1.10 43.59
N ASP A 280 -9.02 0.97 42.55
CA ASP A 280 -10.48 0.94 42.67
C ASP A 280 -11.03 -0.42 42.22
N GLU A 281 -11.39 -1.29 43.20
CA GLU A 281 -11.96 -2.61 42.95
C GLU A 281 -13.32 -2.56 42.21
N VAL A 282 -14.00 -1.42 42.23
CA VAL A 282 -15.33 -1.23 41.62
C VAL A 282 -15.20 -0.71 40.18
N TYR A 283 -14.04 -0.11 39.83
CA TYR A 283 -13.83 0.45 38.50
C TYR A 283 -13.82 -0.62 37.42
N GLN A 284 -14.73 -0.49 36.48
CA GLN A 284 -14.76 -1.29 35.27
C GLN A 284 -14.63 -0.35 34.06
N PRO A 285 -13.54 -0.43 33.31
CA PRO A 285 -13.38 0.41 32.12
C PRO A 285 -14.50 0.13 31.13
N ASP A 286 -14.96 1.17 30.46
CA ASP A 286 -15.91 1.02 29.37
C ASP A 286 -15.24 0.35 28.15
N ILE A 287 -16.01 0.15 27.05
CA ILE A 287 -15.50 -0.53 25.86
C ILE A 287 -14.34 0.26 25.24
N SER A 288 -14.45 1.59 25.16
CA SER A 288 -13.42 2.43 24.55
C SER A 288 -12.15 2.46 25.41
N GLU A 289 -12.27 2.61 26.71
CA GLU A 289 -11.18 2.55 27.68
C GLU A 289 -10.48 1.18 27.66
N THR A 290 -11.27 0.10 27.65
CA THR A 290 -10.77 -1.28 27.52
C THR A 290 -9.92 -1.43 26.27
N VAL A 291 -10.43 -1.02 25.12
CA VAL A 291 -9.72 -1.14 23.85
C VAL A 291 -8.47 -0.26 23.83
N GLN A 292 -8.56 0.98 24.31
CA GLN A 292 -7.40 1.87 24.36
C GLN A 292 -6.26 1.27 25.20
N LEU A 293 -6.53 0.79 26.40
CA LEU A 293 -5.53 0.19 27.28
C LEU A 293 -4.91 -1.08 26.67
N HIS A 294 -5.75 -2.02 26.19
CA HIS A 294 -5.24 -3.24 25.57
C HIS A 294 -4.44 -2.97 24.30
N MET A 295 -4.83 -1.98 23.47
CA MET A 295 -4.08 -1.62 22.28
C MET A 295 -2.74 -0.96 22.59
N ILE A 296 -2.67 -0.08 23.58
CA ILE A 296 -1.41 0.53 24.03
C ILE A 296 -0.44 -0.56 24.49
N ILE A 297 -0.92 -1.49 25.34
CA ILE A 297 -0.12 -2.62 25.81
C ILE A 297 0.31 -3.51 24.65
N ALA A 298 -0.62 -3.87 23.75
CA ALA A 298 -0.32 -4.69 22.58
C ALA A 298 0.79 -4.08 21.71
N MET A 299 0.70 -2.79 21.42
CA MET A 299 1.71 -2.08 20.60
C MET A 299 3.08 -2.09 21.27
N MET A 300 3.16 -1.83 22.56
CA MET A 300 4.45 -1.77 23.27
C MET A 300 5.06 -3.16 23.44
N LEU A 301 4.26 -4.18 23.75
CA LEU A 301 4.70 -5.56 23.79
C LEU A 301 5.15 -6.05 22.41
N PHE A 302 4.46 -5.68 21.34
CA PHE A 302 4.87 -5.97 19.97
C PHE A 302 6.24 -5.36 19.66
N GLN A 303 6.43 -4.07 19.93
CA GLN A 303 7.73 -3.41 19.74
C GLN A 303 8.83 -4.07 20.59
N SER A 304 8.52 -4.47 21.82
CA SER A 304 9.47 -5.19 22.66
C SER A 304 9.83 -6.56 22.08
N SER A 305 8.87 -7.30 21.53
CA SER A 305 9.10 -8.61 20.91
C SER A 305 10.02 -8.51 19.69
N VAL A 306 9.78 -7.52 18.82
CA VAL A 306 10.60 -7.28 17.63
C VAL A 306 12.03 -6.89 18.02
N ARG A 307 12.19 -5.98 19.01
CA ARG A 307 13.52 -5.48 19.45
C ARG A 307 14.35 -6.53 20.18
N ASN A 308 13.70 -7.38 20.98
CA ASN A 308 14.39 -8.29 21.88
C ASN A 308 14.29 -9.76 21.45
N SER A 309 13.60 -10.05 20.34
CA SER A 309 13.33 -11.42 19.83
C SER A 309 12.73 -12.34 20.91
N ARG A 310 11.95 -11.77 21.83
CA ARG A 310 11.29 -12.52 22.91
C ARG A 310 9.79 -12.63 22.62
N PRO A 311 9.21 -13.83 22.73
CA PRO A 311 7.76 -13.98 22.62
C PRO A 311 7.08 -13.18 23.74
N THR A 312 6.03 -12.45 23.40
CA THR A 312 5.21 -11.67 24.32
C THR A 312 3.73 -11.93 24.03
N GLN A 313 2.87 -11.59 24.98
CA GLN A 313 1.40 -11.76 24.86
C GLN A 313 0.72 -10.64 24.06
N TRP A 314 1.44 -9.89 23.24
CA TRP A 314 0.86 -8.77 22.49
C TRP A 314 -0.35 -9.19 21.63
N ALA A 315 -0.30 -10.39 21.04
CA ALA A 315 -1.34 -10.89 20.14
C ALA A 315 -2.67 -11.15 20.86
N ASP A 316 -2.62 -11.53 22.14
CA ASP A 316 -3.83 -11.78 22.93
C ASP A 316 -4.52 -10.46 23.28
N HIS A 317 -3.76 -9.44 23.69
CA HIS A 317 -4.28 -8.09 23.92
C HIS A 317 -4.87 -7.50 22.65
N TYR A 318 -4.16 -7.64 21.53
CA TYR A 318 -4.65 -7.17 20.22
C TYR A 318 -5.95 -7.88 19.80
N ARG A 319 -5.99 -9.23 19.85
CA ARG A 319 -7.19 -10.00 19.46
C ARG A 319 -8.39 -9.63 20.32
N TYR A 320 -8.18 -9.49 21.62
CA TYR A 320 -9.23 -9.08 22.55
C TYR A 320 -9.75 -7.69 22.19
N ALA A 321 -8.88 -6.69 22.05
CA ALA A 321 -9.24 -5.32 21.69
C ALA A 321 -9.94 -5.24 20.32
N ALA A 322 -9.41 -5.88 19.29
CA ALA A 322 -9.98 -5.87 17.95
C ALA A 322 -11.37 -6.51 17.87
N SER A 323 -11.70 -7.44 18.77
CA SER A 323 -13.02 -8.07 18.83
C SER A 323 -14.15 -7.12 19.22
N PHE A 324 -13.84 -5.94 19.76
CA PHE A 324 -14.81 -4.91 20.10
C PHE A 324 -15.12 -3.94 18.94
N LEU A 325 -14.49 -4.11 17.78
CA LEU A 325 -14.66 -3.17 16.68
C LEU A 325 -16.13 -2.91 16.30
N PRO A 326 -17.03 -3.92 16.22
CA PRO A 326 -18.45 -3.67 15.95
C PRO A 326 -19.13 -2.83 17.03
N ASP A 327 -18.80 -3.03 18.30
CA ASP A 327 -19.36 -2.27 19.43
C ASP A 327 -18.90 -0.81 19.40
N LEU A 328 -17.61 -0.58 19.09
CA LEU A 328 -17.05 0.76 18.93
C LEU A 328 -17.71 1.51 17.77
N MET A 329 -17.99 0.79 16.67
CA MET A 329 -18.69 1.37 15.52
C MET A 329 -20.18 1.62 15.77
N ALA A 330 -20.78 0.99 16.75
CA ALA A 330 -22.20 1.18 17.05
C ALA A 330 -22.52 2.55 17.65
N LYS A 331 -21.54 3.23 18.25
CA LYS A 331 -21.70 4.55 18.87
C LYS A 331 -20.69 5.55 18.31
N ARG A 332 -21.15 6.76 17.98
CA ARG A 332 -20.32 7.86 17.48
C ARG A 332 -19.85 8.73 18.65
N THR A 333 -18.77 8.32 19.32
CA THR A 333 -18.13 9.09 20.38
C THR A 333 -16.65 9.28 20.09
N LEU A 334 -16.05 10.36 20.59
CA LEU A 334 -14.63 10.62 20.40
C LEU A 334 -13.75 9.49 20.98
N PRO A 335 -14.02 8.97 22.22
CA PRO A 335 -13.25 7.84 22.75
C PRO A 335 -13.32 6.58 21.90
N ASN A 336 -14.47 6.29 21.25
CA ASN A 336 -14.59 5.16 20.34
C ASN A 336 -13.72 5.34 19.10
N ILE A 337 -13.69 6.55 18.51
CA ILE A 337 -12.81 6.82 17.37
C ILE A 337 -11.34 6.72 17.77
N GLN A 338 -10.96 7.20 18.95
CA GLN A 338 -9.61 7.05 19.48
C GLN A 338 -9.23 5.57 19.59
N ALA A 339 -10.11 4.74 20.13
CA ALA A 339 -9.89 3.28 20.23
C ALA A 339 -9.72 2.63 18.83
N ILE A 340 -10.58 2.98 17.85
CA ILE A 340 -10.48 2.49 16.47
C ILE A 340 -9.17 2.98 15.82
N ALA A 341 -8.78 4.22 16.05
CA ALA A 341 -7.54 4.79 15.51
C ALA A 341 -6.29 4.07 16.09
N LEU A 342 -6.30 3.64 17.33
CA LEU A 342 -5.25 2.82 17.92
C LEU A 342 -5.16 1.43 17.28
N ILE A 343 -6.31 0.80 16.98
CA ILE A 343 -6.33 -0.46 16.20
C ILE A 343 -5.71 -0.22 14.83
N CYS A 344 -6.12 0.84 14.12
CA CYS A 344 -5.57 1.20 12.83
C CYS A 344 -4.05 1.42 12.87
N LEU A 345 -3.57 2.13 13.89
CA LEU A 345 -2.15 2.40 14.08
C LEU A 345 -1.34 1.12 14.31
N HIS A 346 -1.90 0.12 15.00
CA HIS A 346 -1.25 -1.18 15.17
C HIS A 346 -1.20 -1.99 13.86
N LEU A 347 -2.28 -1.96 13.07
CA LEU A 347 -2.38 -2.69 11.80
C LEU A 347 -1.32 -2.27 10.76
N ARG A 348 -0.77 -1.06 10.86
CA ARG A 348 0.35 -0.62 10.00
C ARG A 348 1.63 -1.48 10.16
N ASN A 349 1.76 -2.19 11.28
CA ASN A 349 2.90 -3.08 11.53
C ASN A 349 2.75 -4.45 10.85
N PHE A 350 1.63 -4.71 10.19
CA PHE A 350 1.41 -5.98 9.50
C PHE A 350 2.27 -6.07 8.24
N THR A 351 2.57 -7.29 7.84
CA THR A 351 3.36 -7.58 6.64
C THR A 351 2.70 -7.04 5.38
N LYS A 352 1.36 -7.05 5.33
CA LYS A 352 0.56 -6.45 4.25
C LYS A 352 -0.28 -5.29 4.79
N PRO A 353 -0.15 -4.10 4.21
CA PRO A 353 -0.80 -2.89 4.73
C PRO A 353 -2.28 -2.76 4.38
N GLY A 354 -2.88 -3.72 3.68
CA GLY A 354 -4.27 -3.67 3.22
C GLY A 354 -5.27 -3.50 4.36
N ALA A 355 -5.07 -4.20 5.49
CA ALA A 355 -5.91 -4.05 6.68
C ALA A 355 -5.82 -2.63 7.27
N ALA A 356 -4.61 -2.08 7.35
CA ALA A 356 -4.38 -0.72 7.85
C ALA A 356 -5.02 0.32 6.92
N TRP A 357 -4.93 0.15 5.60
CA TRP A 357 -5.59 1.04 4.65
C TRP A 357 -7.10 1.01 4.77
N PHE A 358 -7.69 -0.19 4.86
CA PHE A 358 -9.13 -0.35 5.06
C PHE A 358 -9.59 0.34 6.34
N MET A 359 -8.92 0.09 7.45
CA MET A 359 -9.26 0.68 8.75
C MET A 359 -9.03 2.17 8.80
N SER A 360 -7.95 2.70 8.20
CA SER A 360 -7.70 4.14 8.17
C SER A 360 -8.76 4.89 7.35
N THR A 361 -9.21 4.30 6.25
CA THR A 361 -10.32 4.85 5.44
C THR A 361 -11.62 4.87 6.23
N LEU A 362 -11.94 3.77 6.91
CA LEU A 362 -13.12 3.68 7.76
C LEU A 362 -13.05 4.70 8.90
N THR A 363 -11.92 4.80 9.59
CA THR A 363 -11.74 5.73 10.71
C THR A 363 -11.87 7.18 10.26
N LEU A 364 -11.31 7.53 9.11
CA LEU A 364 -11.43 8.88 8.54
C LEU A 364 -12.88 9.22 8.18
N ASN A 365 -13.64 8.25 7.64
CA ASN A 365 -15.07 8.43 7.39
C ASN A 365 -15.86 8.64 8.69
N LEU A 366 -15.52 7.93 9.77
CA LEU A 366 -16.12 8.14 11.09
C LEU A 366 -15.77 9.53 11.65
N CYS A 367 -14.54 10.01 11.46
CA CYS A 367 -14.14 11.38 11.78
C CYS A 367 -14.99 12.40 11.02
N ALA A 368 -15.22 12.18 9.73
CA ALA A 368 -16.05 13.05 8.90
C ALA A 368 -17.52 13.04 9.34
N GLU A 369 -18.07 11.86 9.66
CA GLU A 369 -19.44 11.72 10.18
C GLU A 369 -19.65 12.51 11.49
N MET A 370 -18.64 12.53 12.37
CA MET A 370 -18.65 13.31 13.61
C MET A 370 -18.26 14.79 13.42
N GLY A 371 -17.98 15.22 12.21
CA GLY A 371 -17.57 16.59 11.92
C GLY A 371 -16.20 16.99 12.49
N LEU A 372 -15.30 16.02 12.76
CA LEU A 372 -13.94 16.33 13.28
C LEU A 372 -13.09 17.09 12.24
N HIS A 373 -13.41 16.97 10.97
CA HIS A 373 -12.74 17.64 9.85
C HIS A 373 -13.09 19.14 9.74
N ARG A 374 -14.08 19.60 10.51
CA ARG A 374 -14.55 20.99 10.45
C ARG A 374 -14.16 21.77 11.70
N SER A 375 -13.82 23.04 11.49
CA SER A 375 -13.60 23.97 12.59
C SER A 375 -14.87 24.11 13.44
N VAL A 376 -14.75 23.98 14.75
CA VAL A 376 -15.88 24.17 15.68
C VAL A 376 -16.41 25.62 15.59
N SER A 377 -15.53 26.59 15.34
CA SER A 377 -15.91 28.00 15.16
C SER A 377 -16.82 28.24 13.95
N ALA A 378 -16.74 27.38 12.93
CA ALA A 378 -17.58 27.46 11.73
C ALA A 378 -19.05 27.04 11.96
N TRP A 379 -19.37 26.33 13.06
CA TRP A 379 -20.72 25.83 13.32
C TRP A 379 -21.68 26.86 13.92
N GLY A 380 -21.16 28.01 14.36
CA GLY A 380 -21.95 29.11 14.89
C GLY A 380 -22.78 28.73 16.14
N LYS A 381 -23.99 29.32 16.28
CA LYS A 381 -24.86 29.10 17.45
C LYS A 381 -25.45 27.69 17.56
N SER A 382 -25.29 26.84 16.55
CA SER A 382 -25.75 25.44 16.54
C SER A 382 -24.69 24.46 17.03
N SER A 383 -23.52 24.96 17.44
CA SER A 383 -22.45 24.15 17.98
C SER A 383 -22.86 23.55 19.32
N PRO A 384 -22.66 22.24 19.56
CA PRO A 384 -22.63 21.69 20.90
C PRO A 384 -21.61 22.46 21.76
N GLU A 385 -21.88 22.61 23.03
CA GLU A 385 -20.91 23.18 23.99
C GLU A 385 -19.82 22.14 24.26
N PHE A 386 -18.74 22.18 23.48
CA PHE A 386 -17.54 21.38 23.73
C PHE A 386 -16.61 22.13 24.68
N SER A 387 -15.99 21.41 25.61
CA SER A 387 -14.89 21.97 26.41
C SER A 387 -13.66 22.27 25.52
N GLU A 388 -12.79 23.15 25.96
CA GLU A 388 -11.52 23.42 25.24
C GLU A 388 -10.70 22.15 25.05
N HIS A 389 -10.63 21.31 26.07
CA HIS A 389 -9.96 20.01 26.01
C HIS A 389 -10.57 19.11 24.92
N GLU A 390 -11.89 19.00 24.87
CA GLU A 390 -12.55 18.19 23.84
C GLU A 390 -12.30 18.74 22.44
N ILE A 391 -12.33 20.06 22.25
CA ILE A 391 -12.00 20.70 20.97
C ILE A 391 -10.55 20.33 20.54
N GLU A 392 -9.60 20.42 21.45
CA GLU A 392 -8.21 20.07 21.13
C GLU A 392 -8.05 18.57 20.84
N MET A 393 -8.70 17.69 21.60
CA MET A 393 -8.68 16.25 21.33
C MET A 393 -9.34 15.89 19.99
N ARG A 394 -10.43 16.56 19.59
CA ARG A 394 -11.06 16.41 18.27
C ARG A 394 -10.06 16.75 17.14
N LYS A 395 -9.32 17.86 17.28
CA LYS A 395 -8.28 18.26 16.33
C LYS A 395 -7.16 17.22 16.27
N ARG A 396 -6.60 16.83 17.42
CA ARG A 396 -5.52 15.83 17.51
C ARG A 396 -5.90 14.51 16.82
N VAL A 397 -7.09 13.99 17.10
CA VAL A 397 -7.59 12.75 16.54
C VAL A 397 -7.74 12.85 15.02
N PHE A 398 -8.40 13.91 14.52
CA PHE A 398 -8.56 14.11 13.08
C PHE A 398 -7.22 14.16 12.36
N TRP A 399 -6.30 15.03 12.80
CA TRP A 399 -5.02 15.19 12.15
C TRP A 399 -4.16 13.93 12.22
N SER A 400 -4.20 13.19 13.34
CA SER A 400 -3.51 11.91 13.48
C SER A 400 -4.04 10.87 12.51
N VAL A 401 -5.37 10.74 12.40
CA VAL A 401 -6.01 9.80 11.46
C VAL A 401 -5.72 10.18 10.01
N LEU A 402 -5.73 11.48 9.69
CA LEU A 402 -5.40 11.97 8.35
C LEU A 402 -3.94 11.64 7.97
N VAL A 403 -2.98 11.82 8.91
CA VAL A 403 -1.57 11.44 8.70
C VAL A 403 -1.44 9.93 8.45
N ILE A 404 -2.09 9.11 9.27
CA ILE A 404 -2.05 7.65 9.13
C ILE A 404 -2.63 7.23 7.77
N HIS A 405 -3.83 7.71 7.43
CA HIS A 405 -4.49 7.37 6.17
C HIS A 405 -3.66 7.80 4.95
N THR A 406 -3.19 9.05 4.95
CA THR A 406 -2.44 9.61 3.82
C THR A 406 -1.11 8.89 3.63
N SER A 407 -0.39 8.59 4.72
CA SER A 407 0.87 7.84 4.66
C SER A 407 0.69 6.45 4.05
N ILE A 408 -0.33 5.71 4.48
CA ILE A 408 -0.62 4.37 3.97
C ILE A 408 -1.08 4.43 2.50
N SER A 409 -2.01 5.36 2.18
CA SER A 409 -2.52 5.54 0.82
C SER A 409 -1.41 5.93 -0.16
N ASN A 410 -0.50 6.81 0.26
CA ASN A 410 0.66 7.22 -0.54
C ASN A 410 1.54 6.01 -0.90
N LYS A 411 1.90 5.19 0.09
CA LYS A 411 2.78 4.03 -0.11
C LYS A 411 2.14 2.89 -0.90
N LEU A 412 0.81 2.79 -0.88
CA LEU A 412 0.04 1.86 -1.71
C LEU A 412 -0.34 2.45 -3.09
N GLY A 413 -0.11 3.74 -3.31
CA GLY A 413 -0.57 4.44 -4.50
C GLY A 413 -2.10 4.47 -4.65
N ARG A 414 -2.82 4.40 -3.55
CA ARG A 414 -4.29 4.40 -3.54
C ARG A 414 -4.84 5.81 -3.38
N PRO A 415 -6.04 6.09 -3.92
CA PRO A 415 -6.68 7.40 -3.79
C PRO A 415 -6.84 7.80 -2.32
N LEU A 416 -6.67 9.10 -2.06
CA LEU A 416 -6.97 9.70 -0.77
C LEU A 416 -8.48 9.78 -0.56
N ALA A 417 -8.94 9.49 0.65
CA ALA A 417 -10.36 9.55 1.00
C ALA A 417 -10.86 10.99 1.26
N MET A 418 -9.95 11.95 1.42
CA MET A 418 -10.27 13.34 1.72
C MET A 418 -9.32 14.27 0.98
N ARG A 419 -9.83 15.39 0.43
CA ARG A 419 -9.08 16.43 -0.26
C ARG A 419 -8.79 17.59 0.67
N LEU A 420 -7.85 18.47 0.29
CA LEU A 420 -7.54 19.68 1.08
C LEU A 420 -8.75 20.62 1.22
N GLU A 421 -9.64 20.64 0.22
CA GLU A 421 -10.83 21.48 0.20
C GLU A 421 -11.97 20.96 1.08
N ASP A 422 -11.87 19.72 1.58
CA ASP A 422 -12.95 19.06 2.33
C ASP A 422 -12.88 19.35 3.84
N PHE A 423 -11.80 19.97 4.35
CA PHE A 423 -11.63 20.26 5.78
C PHE A 423 -11.08 21.66 6.04
N ASP A 424 -11.51 22.26 7.14
CA ASP A 424 -11.09 23.58 7.61
C ASP A 424 -10.69 23.59 9.09
N VAL A 425 -10.54 22.42 9.70
CA VAL A 425 -10.12 22.29 11.10
C VAL A 425 -8.70 22.81 11.30
N GLU A 426 -8.51 23.62 12.31
CA GLU A 426 -7.22 24.22 12.66
C GLU A 426 -6.25 23.14 13.18
N PHE A 427 -4.95 23.43 13.11
CA PHE A 427 -3.96 22.59 13.81
C PHE A 427 -4.19 22.59 15.31
N PRO A 428 -3.91 21.47 15.99
CA PRO A 428 -3.88 21.44 17.45
C PRO A 428 -2.89 22.47 18.02
N LYS A 429 -3.23 23.04 19.18
CA LYS A 429 -2.29 23.87 19.94
C LYS A 429 -1.11 23.00 20.41
N ALA A 430 0.07 23.59 20.55
CA ALA A 430 1.19 22.92 21.20
C ALA A 430 0.97 22.94 22.73
N LEU A 431 0.68 21.77 23.32
CA LEU A 431 0.35 21.62 24.74
C LEU A 431 1.30 20.65 25.43
N ASP A 432 1.51 20.87 26.74
CA ASP A 432 2.22 19.94 27.63
C ASP A 432 1.21 19.08 28.39
N ASP A 433 1.04 17.85 27.96
CA ASP A 433 0.14 16.89 28.62
C ASP A 433 0.66 16.43 30.00
N ASN A 434 1.94 16.71 30.35
CA ASN A 434 2.50 16.28 31.65
C ASN A 434 2.06 17.18 32.81
N THR A 435 1.67 18.41 32.53
CA THR A 435 1.31 19.38 33.58
C THR A 435 -0.17 19.31 33.95
N GLY A 436 -1.01 18.55 33.21
CA GLY A 436 -2.46 18.53 33.40
C GLY A 436 -3.10 19.90 33.15
N SER A 437 -2.37 20.85 32.61
CA SER A 437 -2.78 22.22 32.31
C SER A 437 -3.02 22.37 30.80
N GLU A 438 -4.11 23.05 30.43
CA GLU A 438 -4.39 23.45 29.04
C GLU A 438 -3.52 24.63 28.58
N ALA A 439 -2.50 25.01 29.37
CA ALA A 439 -1.60 26.09 29.01
C ALA A 439 -0.84 25.78 27.72
N SER A 440 -0.88 26.72 26.77
CA SER A 440 -0.15 26.59 25.50
C SER A 440 1.36 26.67 25.71
N CYS A 441 2.11 25.75 25.11
CA CYS A 441 3.56 25.76 25.08
C CYS A 441 4.13 26.59 23.90
N ILE A 442 3.41 27.58 23.37
CA ILE A 442 3.85 28.36 22.21
C ILE A 442 5.22 28.99 22.44
N ASP A 443 5.47 29.55 23.62
CA ASP A 443 6.74 30.17 23.98
C ASP A 443 7.78 29.16 24.49
N GLU A 444 7.34 27.96 24.90
CA GLU A 444 8.17 26.89 25.42
C GLU A 444 7.95 25.59 24.62
N TRP A 445 8.18 25.69 23.32
CA TRP A 445 7.94 24.62 22.35
C TRP A 445 8.52 23.25 22.77
N HIS A 446 9.68 23.24 23.43
CA HIS A 446 10.31 22.02 23.92
C HIS A 446 9.48 21.25 24.95
N LYS A 447 8.52 21.89 25.60
CA LYS A 447 7.59 21.26 26.55
C LYS A 447 6.40 20.59 25.88
N CYS A 448 6.15 20.85 24.61
CA CYS A 448 5.04 20.24 23.89
C CYS A 448 5.20 18.70 23.83
N SER A 449 4.22 17.96 24.33
CA SER A 449 4.24 16.49 24.40
C SER A 449 4.18 15.79 23.02
N TYR A 450 3.78 16.51 21.96
CA TYR A 450 3.62 15.98 20.61
C TYR A 450 4.15 16.93 19.53
N ARG A 451 5.26 17.58 19.80
CA ARG A 451 5.90 18.53 18.85
C ARG A 451 6.22 17.91 17.49
N VAL A 452 6.56 16.61 17.45
CA VAL A 452 6.80 15.90 16.20
C VAL A 452 5.52 15.79 15.36
N ALA A 453 4.39 15.46 16.02
CA ALA A 453 3.10 15.41 15.34
C ALA A 453 2.71 16.75 14.70
N CYS A 454 3.02 17.86 15.35
CA CYS A 454 2.77 19.20 14.78
C CYS A 454 3.49 19.41 13.43
N HIS A 455 4.65 18.77 13.23
CA HIS A 455 5.35 18.78 11.94
C HIS A 455 4.77 17.72 10.99
N ASN A 456 4.37 16.55 11.48
CA ASN A 456 3.69 15.54 10.67
C ASN A 456 2.38 16.08 10.08
N PHE A 457 1.65 16.93 10.79
CA PHE A 457 0.43 17.59 10.29
C PHE A 457 0.74 18.57 9.15
N LYS A 458 1.87 19.26 9.18
CA LYS A 458 2.32 20.10 8.05
C LYS A 458 2.82 19.25 6.89
N TRP A 459 3.57 18.18 7.18
CA TRP A 459 4.09 17.24 6.19
C TRP A 459 2.97 16.56 5.40
N VAL A 460 1.88 16.14 6.06
CA VAL A 460 0.76 15.47 5.38
C VAL A 460 0.09 16.35 4.32
N LEU A 461 0.03 17.67 4.53
CA LEU A 461 -0.50 18.60 3.53
C LEU A 461 0.34 18.60 2.25
N LEU A 462 1.67 18.52 2.38
CA LEU A 462 2.57 18.40 1.23
C LEU A 462 2.36 17.06 0.51
N VAL A 463 2.22 15.95 1.25
CA VAL A 463 1.93 14.64 0.64
C VAL A 463 0.62 14.68 -0.15
N ILE A 464 -0.44 15.28 0.41
CA ILE A 464 -1.72 15.42 -0.29
C ILE A 464 -1.55 16.26 -1.56
N GLN A 465 -0.79 17.36 -1.52
CA GLN A 465 -0.50 18.17 -2.71
C GLN A 465 0.26 17.37 -3.78
N VAL A 466 1.28 16.61 -3.38
CA VAL A 466 2.04 15.73 -4.29
C VAL A 466 1.12 14.70 -4.94
N GLN A 467 0.30 14.01 -4.13
CA GLN A 467 -0.64 12.99 -4.61
C GLN A 467 -1.65 13.57 -5.61
N THR A 468 -2.20 14.73 -5.33
CA THR A 468 -3.23 15.35 -6.18
C THR A 468 -2.66 16.01 -7.43
N SER A 469 -1.44 16.52 -7.39
CA SER A 469 -0.84 17.26 -8.52
C SER A 469 0.05 16.39 -9.41
N ILE A 470 0.80 15.42 -8.85
CA ILE A 470 1.74 14.58 -9.60
C ILE A 470 1.17 13.21 -9.92
N TYR A 471 0.56 12.56 -8.93
CA TYR A 471 0.13 11.16 -9.03
C TYR A 471 -1.35 11.01 -9.41
N SER A 472 -2.09 12.09 -9.54
CA SER A 472 -3.46 12.05 -10.04
C SER A 472 -3.51 11.44 -11.45
N VAL A 473 -4.44 10.51 -11.68
CA VAL A 473 -4.65 9.86 -12.99
C VAL A 473 -4.89 10.88 -14.10
N ARG A 474 -5.43 12.06 -13.75
CA ARG A 474 -5.76 13.15 -14.69
C ARG A 474 -4.89 14.39 -14.51
N ALA A 475 -3.72 14.27 -13.90
CA ALA A 475 -2.80 15.39 -13.78
C ALA A 475 -2.38 15.91 -15.16
N PRO A 476 -2.48 17.24 -15.43
CA PRO A 476 -2.14 17.79 -16.73
C PRO A 476 -0.62 17.69 -16.97
N PRO A 477 -0.19 17.12 -18.13
CA PRO A 477 1.24 16.93 -18.40
C PRO A 477 2.02 18.23 -18.63
N HIS A 478 1.34 19.32 -18.98
CA HIS A 478 1.99 20.56 -19.39
C HIS A 478 2.43 21.49 -18.23
N SER A 479 2.00 21.21 -17.00
CA SER A 479 2.37 22.02 -15.83
C SER A 479 3.36 21.32 -14.90
N TYR A 480 3.95 20.20 -15.32
CA TYR A 480 4.73 19.33 -14.44
C TYR A 480 5.95 20.06 -13.86
N GLU A 481 6.76 20.74 -14.66
CA GLU A 481 7.95 21.47 -14.19
C GLU A 481 7.59 22.60 -13.21
N LEU A 482 6.52 23.36 -13.50
CA LEU A 482 6.04 24.41 -12.61
C LEU A 482 5.52 23.83 -11.29
N THR A 483 4.88 22.66 -11.36
CA THR A 483 4.40 21.94 -10.18
C THR A 483 5.57 21.49 -9.30
N ILE A 484 6.61 20.90 -9.89
CA ILE A 484 7.83 20.53 -9.15
C ILE A 484 8.43 21.76 -8.47
N GLN A 485 8.67 22.86 -9.20
CA GLN A 485 9.25 24.08 -8.63
C GLN A 485 8.42 24.67 -7.48
N LYS A 486 7.09 24.51 -7.52
CA LYS A 486 6.23 24.91 -6.41
C LYS A 486 6.45 23.98 -5.22
N LEU A 487 6.40 22.67 -5.43
CA LEU A 487 6.56 21.67 -4.37
C LEU A 487 7.96 21.72 -3.74
N GLU A 488 9.03 21.97 -4.53
CA GLU A 488 10.38 22.20 -4.03
C GLU A 488 10.42 23.38 -3.04
N ARG A 489 9.77 24.49 -3.39
CA ARG A 489 9.69 25.67 -2.51
C ARG A 489 8.89 25.40 -1.25
N ASP A 490 7.75 24.70 -1.38
CA ASP A 490 6.91 24.36 -0.25
C ASP A 490 7.63 23.39 0.70
N LEU A 491 8.40 22.44 0.16
CA LEU A 491 9.24 21.52 0.93
C LEU A 491 10.41 22.25 1.63
N ASP A 492 11.09 23.16 0.93
CA ASP A 492 12.16 23.99 1.53
C ASP A 492 11.61 24.84 2.68
N TYR A 493 10.42 25.43 2.50
CA TYR A 493 9.75 26.16 3.57
C TYR A 493 9.42 25.26 4.76
N PHE A 494 8.90 24.06 4.50
CA PHE A 494 8.63 23.08 5.56
C PHE A 494 9.90 22.72 6.33
N LEU A 495 11.00 22.39 5.64
CA LEU A 495 12.28 22.04 6.27
C LEU A 495 12.82 23.18 7.14
N LYS A 496 12.74 24.43 6.66
CA LYS A 496 13.13 25.63 7.43
C LYS A 496 12.21 25.91 8.62
N SER A 497 10.99 25.39 8.62
CA SER A 497 10.05 25.52 9.73
C SER A 497 10.29 24.52 10.87
N ILE A 498 11.16 23.52 10.67
CA ILE A 498 11.53 22.56 11.71
C ILE A 498 12.42 23.27 12.74
N PRO A 499 12.07 23.27 14.03
CA PRO A 499 12.90 23.86 15.07
C PRO A 499 14.29 23.24 15.13
N ILE A 500 15.26 24.03 15.56
CA ILE A 500 16.67 23.62 15.60
C ILE A 500 16.86 22.37 16.49
N GLU A 501 16.06 22.21 17.54
CA GLU A 501 16.06 21.10 18.48
C GLU A 501 15.64 19.77 17.81
N LEU A 502 14.87 19.84 16.71
CA LEU A 502 14.43 18.68 15.92
C LEU A 502 15.14 18.61 14.56
N SER A 503 16.10 19.47 14.28
CA SER A 503 16.79 19.50 12.98
C SER A 503 17.80 18.36 12.78
N GLY A 504 18.19 17.67 13.85
CA GLY A 504 19.21 16.61 13.83
C GLY A 504 20.63 17.13 13.96
N GLY A 505 20.79 18.42 14.21
CA GLY A 505 22.07 19.06 14.46
C GLY A 505 22.60 18.84 15.89
N PRO A 506 23.69 19.54 16.26
CA PRO A 506 24.29 19.45 17.60
C PRO A 506 23.34 19.85 18.74
N GLU A 507 22.37 20.71 18.45
CA GLU A 507 21.37 21.20 19.40
C GLU A 507 20.25 20.19 19.69
N THR A 508 20.18 19.11 18.92
CA THR A 508 19.16 18.06 19.12
C THR A 508 19.50 17.20 20.33
N ALA A 509 18.64 17.21 21.34
CA ALA A 509 18.77 16.39 22.53
C ALA A 509 18.80 14.89 22.18
N GLN A 510 19.44 14.08 23.04
CA GLN A 510 19.56 12.63 22.83
C GLN A 510 18.19 11.95 22.64
N ASP A 511 17.21 12.35 23.44
CA ASP A 511 15.85 11.79 23.42
C ASP A 511 15.08 12.17 22.14
N ASP A 512 15.42 13.30 21.52
CA ASP A 512 14.78 13.80 20.30
C ASP A 512 15.42 13.29 19.02
N ARG A 513 16.59 12.65 19.09
CA ARG A 513 17.31 12.19 17.89
C ARG A 513 16.52 11.23 17.03
N ALA A 514 15.81 10.29 17.64
CA ALA A 514 14.95 9.39 16.88
C ALA A 514 13.83 10.14 16.16
N CYS A 515 13.18 11.07 16.84
CA CYS A 515 12.12 11.92 16.30
C CYS A 515 12.61 12.78 15.13
N SER A 516 13.80 13.39 15.30
CA SER A 516 14.46 14.16 14.25
C SER A 516 14.76 13.32 13.01
N LEU A 517 15.27 12.10 13.17
CA LEU A 517 15.54 11.20 12.06
C LEU A 517 14.24 10.81 11.30
N TYR A 518 13.11 10.63 11.99
CA TYR A 518 11.82 10.38 11.34
C TYR A 518 11.32 11.59 10.54
N LEU A 519 11.53 12.82 11.02
CA LEU A 519 11.19 14.02 10.26
C LEU A 519 12.08 14.17 9.02
N GLN A 520 13.37 13.90 9.14
CA GLN A 520 14.30 13.91 8.01
C GLN A 520 13.95 12.81 7.00
N PHE A 521 13.59 11.60 7.47
CA PHE A 521 13.11 10.51 6.63
C PHE A 521 11.91 10.94 5.78
N GLY A 522 10.88 11.52 6.40
CA GLY A 522 9.70 12.00 5.69
C GLY A 522 10.02 13.09 4.65
N ALA A 523 10.99 13.95 4.94
CA ALA A 523 11.44 14.98 4.01
C ALA A 523 12.16 14.39 2.78
N GLN A 524 13.02 13.39 2.97
CA GLN A 524 13.71 12.74 1.85
C GLN A 524 12.76 11.83 1.04
N GLU A 525 11.79 11.19 1.68
CA GLU A 525 10.70 10.49 1.00
C GLU A 525 9.93 11.45 0.08
N LEU A 526 9.60 12.67 0.54
CA LEU A 526 8.96 13.70 -0.29
C LEU A 526 9.84 14.11 -1.47
N ASN A 527 11.14 14.28 -1.29
CA ASN A 527 12.06 14.56 -2.40
C ASN A 527 11.96 13.47 -3.48
N LEU A 528 11.99 12.20 -3.09
CA LEU A 528 11.82 11.11 -4.04
C LEU A 528 10.46 11.16 -4.74
N LEU A 529 9.37 11.37 -3.99
CA LEU A 529 8.01 11.44 -4.54
C LEU A 529 7.84 12.57 -5.54
N VAL A 530 8.47 13.72 -5.32
CA VAL A 530 8.39 14.88 -6.22
C VAL A 530 9.20 14.67 -7.49
N HIS A 531 10.42 14.15 -7.39
CA HIS A 531 11.40 14.14 -8.49
C HIS A 531 11.43 12.85 -9.29
N HIS A 532 11.16 11.69 -8.66
CA HIS A 532 11.21 10.40 -9.35
C HIS A 532 10.30 10.30 -10.58
N PRO A 533 9.05 10.82 -10.60
CA PRO A 533 8.22 10.79 -11.80
C PRO A 533 8.81 11.55 -13.00
N ALA A 534 9.62 12.59 -12.76
CA ALA A 534 10.31 13.30 -13.85
C ALA A 534 11.34 12.41 -14.51
N VAL A 535 12.11 11.67 -13.72
CA VAL A 535 13.11 10.71 -14.23
C VAL A 535 12.48 9.68 -15.16
N CYS A 536 11.25 9.27 -14.86
CA CYS A 536 10.54 8.25 -15.64
C CYS A 536 9.75 8.79 -16.84
N ARG A 537 9.33 10.06 -16.80
CA ARG A 537 8.33 10.61 -17.73
C ARG A 537 8.84 11.66 -18.67
N THR A 538 9.99 12.28 -18.41
CA THR A 538 10.54 13.30 -19.29
C THR A 538 11.47 12.72 -20.35
N GLN A 539 11.43 13.29 -21.57
CA GLN A 539 12.38 13.01 -22.64
C GLN A 539 13.52 14.05 -22.69
N ASN A 540 13.41 15.11 -21.89
CA ASN A 540 14.45 16.14 -21.82
C ASN A 540 15.58 15.64 -20.91
N THR A 541 16.75 15.41 -21.48
CA THR A 541 17.93 14.86 -20.80
C THR A 541 18.40 15.74 -19.63
N ASP A 542 18.35 17.08 -19.78
CA ASP A 542 18.81 18.00 -18.74
C ASP A 542 17.86 17.99 -17.54
N VAL A 543 16.54 17.99 -17.79
CA VAL A 543 15.52 17.89 -16.74
C VAL A 543 15.64 16.52 -16.05
N ASN A 544 15.84 15.44 -16.82
CA ASN A 544 16.04 14.11 -16.28
C ASN A 544 17.26 14.06 -15.35
N ASN A 545 18.43 14.54 -15.83
CA ASN A 545 19.66 14.52 -15.05
C ASN A 545 19.54 15.32 -13.75
N LYS A 546 18.94 16.53 -13.80
CA LYS A 546 18.69 17.34 -12.61
C LYS A 546 17.84 16.61 -11.57
N ASN A 547 16.72 16.00 -12.00
CA ASN A 547 15.83 15.28 -11.09
C ASN A 547 16.49 14.00 -10.57
N LEU A 548 17.30 13.33 -11.38
CA LEU A 548 18.06 12.15 -10.98
C LEU A 548 19.11 12.49 -9.90
N ASP A 549 19.78 13.65 -10.00
CA ASP A 549 20.71 14.11 -8.98
C ASP A 549 20.02 14.35 -7.64
N VAL A 550 18.83 14.96 -7.64
CA VAL A 550 18.04 15.15 -6.42
C VAL A 550 17.62 13.79 -5.83
N CYS A 551 17.19 12.85 -6.67
CA CYS A 551 16.83 11.50 -6.22
C CYS A 551 18.03 10.76 -5.61
N LEU A 552 19.23 10.89 -6.19
CA LEU A 552 20.46 10.30 -5.66
C LEU A 552 20.85 10.89 -4.30
N ASP A 553 20.81 12.20 -4.17
CA ASP A 553 21.09 12.89 -2.90
C ASP A 553 20.08 12.47 -1.81
N ALA A 554 18.80 12.45 -2.16
CA ALA A 554 17.75 11.99 -1.24
C ALA A 554 17.94 10.52 -0.84
N SER A 555 18.30 9.65 -1.77
CA SER A 555 18.56 8.23 -1.52
C SER A 555 19.78 8.05 -0.59
N ALA A 556 20.88 8.76 -0.81
CA ALA A 556 22.05 8.71 0.04
C ALA A 556 21.73 9.16 1.47
N LYS A 557 20.96 10.26 1.62
CA LYS A 557 20.48 10.75 2.92
C LYS A 557 19.57 9.74 3.61
N LEU A 558 18.62 9.13 2.89
CA LEU A 558 17.75 8.08 3.45
C LEU A 558 18.57 6.93 4.03
N LEU A 559 19.55 6.43 3.30
CA LEU A 559 20.35 5.29 3.74
C LEU A 559 21.24 5.65 4.93
N HIS A 560 21.74 6.89 4.99
CA HIS A 560 22.42 7.39 6.18
C HIS A 560 21.48 7.52 7.39
N ILE A 561 20.25 7.97 7.17
CA ILE A 561 19.20 8.01 8.21
C ILE A 561 18.91 6.59 8.71
N ALA A 562 18.80 5.60 7.82
CA ALA A 562 18.58 4.21 8.21
C ALA A 562 19.69 3.67 9.12
N GLN A 563 20.96 3.95 8.78
CA GLN A 563 22.10 3.58 9.63
C GLN A 563 22.03 4.24 11.02
N SER A 564 21.68 5.52 11.05
CA SER A 564 21.53 6.27 12.30
C SER A 564 20.37 5.75 13.15
N MET A 565 19.24 5.45 12.54
CA MET A 565 18.09 4.83 13.21
C MET A 565 18.43 3.45 13.74
N ARG A 566 19.18 2.64 12.98
CA ARG A 566 19.66 1.32 13.42
C ARG A 566 20.55 1.43 14.65
N ALA A 567 21.48 2.38 14.68
CA ALA A 567 22.35 2.64 15.83
C ALA A 567 21.55 3.02 17.09
N LEU A 568 20.46 3.76 16.94
CA LEU A 568 19.55 4.13 18.02
C LEU A 568 18.50 3.05 18.35
N ARG A 569 18.51 1.91 17.65
CA ARG A 569 17.46 0.87 17.73
C ARG A 569 16.05 1.43 17.47
N ALA A 570 15.94 2.44 16.64
CA ALA A 570 14.71 3.13 16.26
C ALA A 570 14.30 2.85 14.80
N LEU A 571 15.02 1.96 14.09
CA LEU A 571 14.70 1.62 12.71
C LEU A 571 13.35 0.90 12.64
N ASP A 572 12.41 1.50 11.92
CA ASP A 572 11.13 0.89 11.60
C ASP A 572 11.26 0.08 10.30
N THR A 573 11.19 -1.24 10.44
CA THR A 573 11.29 -2.22 9.35
C THR A 573 9.92 -2.70 8.87
N THR A 574 8.84 -2.01 9.24
CA THR A 574 7.51 -2.30 8.70
C THR A 574 7.52 -2.19 7.18
N TRP A 575 6.63 -2.92 6.52
CA TRP A 575 6.50 -2.89 5.06
C TRP A 575 6.44 -1.45 4.50
N LEU A 576 5.71 -0.58 5.18
CA LEU A 576 5.54 0.82 4.77
C LEU A 576 6.87 1.58 4.65
N ASN A 577 7.82 1.35 5.56
CA ASN A 577 9.10 2.03 5.52
C ASN A 577 10.16 1.21 4.77
N ALA A 578 10.08 -0.11 4.81
CA ALA A 578 10.96 -0.99 4.04
C ALA A 578 10.89 -0.68 2.53
N THR A 579 9.70 -0.38 2.01
CA THR A 579 9.51 0.02 0.60
C THR A 579 10.28 1.29 0.24
N VAL A 580 10.39 2.26 1.15
CA VAL A 580 11.14 3.51 0.92
C VAL A 580 12.65 3.25 0.95
N TRP A 581 13.13 2.43 1.89
CA TRP A 581 14.55 2.02 1.95
C TRP A 581 14.98 1.30 0.68
N LEU A 582 14.19 0.32 0.24
CA LEU A 582 14.44 -0.42 -1.00
C LEU A 582 14.41 0.51 -2.22
N SER A 583 13.46 1.43 -2.29
CA SER A 583 13.38 2.42 -3.38
C SER A 583 14.64 3.28 -3.45
N ALA A 584 15.19 3.70 -2.32
CA ALA A 584 16.44 4.47 -2.28
C ALA A 584 17.63 3.66 -2.85
N ILE A 585 17.73 2.37 -2.52
CA ILE A 585 18.75 1.47 -3.06
C ILE A 585 18.58 1.34 -4.57
N PHE A 586 17.37 1.08 -5.04
CA PHE A 586 17.12 0.88 -6.47
C PHE A 586 17.31 2.13 -7.30
N VAL A 587 16.90 3.30 -6.81
CA VAL A 587 17.15 4.59 -7.47
C VAL A 587 18.66 4.82 -7.62
N THR A 588 19.43 4.48 -6.61
CA THR A 588 20.89 4.58 -6.67
C THR A 588 21.46 3.67 -7.75
N LEU A 589 21.08 2.40 -7.77
CA LEU A 589 21.53 1.45 -8.80
C LEU A 589 21.11 1.88 -10.21
N PHE A 590 19.89 2.38 -10.37
CA PHE A 590 19.40 2.90 -11.64
C PHE A 590 20.22 4.09 -12.13
N ALA A 591 20.51 5.05 -11.25
CA ALA A 591 21.30 6.23 -11.61
C ALA A 591 22.72 5.86 -12.05
N TYR A 592 23.37 4.93 -11.36
CA TYR A 592 24.68 4.42 -11.77
C TYR A 592 24.60 3.71 -13.15
N ASN A 593 23.56 2.91 -13.38
CA ASN A 593 23.40 2.26 -14.69
C ASN A 593 23.14 3.27 -15.82
N GLN A 594 22.38 4.34 -15.59
CA GLN A 594 22.16 5.41 -16.58
C GLN A 594 23.45 6.15 -16.92
N ARG A 595 24.38 6.25 -16.00
CA ARG A 595 25.66 6.97 -16.14
C ARG A 595 26.87 6.06 -16.38
N LYS A 596 26.64 4.78 -16.70
CA LYS A 596 27.68 3.75 -16.82
C LYS A 596 28.88 4.14 -17.70
N ASP A 597 28.65 4.93 -18.76
CA ASP A 597 29.69 5.36 -19.70
C ASP A 597 30.61 6.46 -19.10
N HIS A 598 30.25 7.04 -17.96
CA HIS A 598 31.00 8.08 -17.27
C HIS A 598 31.51 7.64 -15.88
N ILE A 599 31.21 6.40 -15.47
CA ILE A 599 31.58 5.87 -14.16
C ILE A 599 32.98 5.31 -14.19
N THR A 600 33.80 5.69 -13.24
CA THR A 600 35.15 5.17 -13.05
C THR A 600 35.14 3.89 -12.20
N SER A 601 36.22 3.12 -12.21
CA SER A 601 36.41 1.97 -11.32
C SER A 601 36.39 2.37 -9.84
N THR A 602 36.81 3.59 -9.51
CA THR A 602 36.73 4.13 -8.15
C THR A 602 35.29 4.34 -7.71
N ASP A 603 34.43 4.87 -8.58
CA ASP A 603 33.01 5.06 -8.30
C ASP A 603 32.28 3.73 -8.08
N LEU A 604 32.63 2.71 -8.88
CA LEU A 604 32.08 1.35 -8.71
C LEU A 604 32.50 0.71 -7.38
N ASN A 605 33.75 0.90 -6.98
CA ASN A 605 34.20 0.41 -5.67
C ASN A 605 33.49 1.16 -4.52
N ALA A 606 33.37 2.47 -4.60
CA ALA A 606 32.59 3.26 -3.61
C ALA A 606 31.13 2.84 -3.55
N LEU A 607 30.51 2.54 -4.69
CA LEU A 607 29.14 2.00 -4.74
C LEU A 607 29.06 0.64 -4.07
N LYS A 608 30.01 -0.27 -4.36
CA LYS A 608 30.08 -1.59 -3.75
C LYS A 608 30.21 -1.48 -2.23
N ASP A 609 31.15 -0.70 -1.74
CA ASP A 609 31.36 -0.47 -0.31
C ASP A 609 30.10 0.09 0.37
N THR A 610 29.41 1.01 -0.32
CA THR A 610 28.15 1.57 0.14
C THR A 610 27.04 0.52 0.19
N MET A 611 26.90 -0.31 -0.85
CA MET A 611 25.90 -1.38 -0.89
C MET A 611 26.16 -2.45 0.18
N GLU A 612 27.42 -2.83 0.43
CA GLU A 612 27.81 -3.76 1.49
C GLU A 612 27.49 -3.23 2.89
N GLN A 613 27.49 -1.90 3.08
CA GLN A 613 27.07 -1.27 4.34
C GLN A 613 25.54 -1.29 4.53
N TRP A 614 24.79 -1.35 3.43
CA TRP A 614 23.33 -1.30 3.46
C TRP A 614 22.68 -2.69 3.56
N LEU A 615 23.40 -3.73 3.15
CA LEU A 615 23.01 -5.12 3.30
C LEU A 615 23.41 -5.67 4.68
#